data_dbb7f3a9295fcafb3a0b83b088e34547
#
_entry.id   dbb7f3a9295fcafb3a0b83b088e34547
#
_cell.length_a   1.000
_cell.length_b   1.000
_cell.length_c   1.000
_cell.angle_alpha   90.00
_cell.angle_beta   90.00
_cell.angle_gamma   90.00
#
_symmetry.space_group_name_H-M   'P 1'
#
loop_
_entity.id
_entity.type
_entity.pdbx_description
1 polymer ?
#
loop_
_entity_poly.entity_id
_entity_poly.type
_entity_poly.pdbx_seq_one_letter_code
_entity_poly.pdbx_strand_id
1 'polypeptide(L)'
;MRLEKTGTLLLDAEYIDNYCREQSTLSMEGKMCMLNEILLAKFENEVSGKEVTFPAREKKALKRKYEKYFGDGKWRGSIFDLYLQFLEQQAEKGKAVEVPENSFDVYDLAALAYLYKRIKENDPVREASHVVIDEAQDFGMMAYQVLHYCLRDCTYTIMGDTSQNIHFPTA
;
A
#
# COMPACT_ATOMS: atom_id res chain seq x y z
N MET A 1 16.79 7.45 11.09
CA MET A 1 16.61 7.24 12.54
C MET A 1 17.92 6.81 13.16
N ARG A 2 18.32 7.43 14.27
CA ARG A 2 19.60 7.15 14.96
C ARG A 2 19.33 6.68 16.39
N LEU A 3 20.16 5.77 16.89
CA LEU A 3 20.17 5.37 18.29
C LEU A 3 20.81 6.48 19.13
N GLU A 4 20.05 7.04 20.09
CA GLU A 4 20.45 8.26 20.82
C GLU A 4 21.79 8.13 21.56
N LYS A 5 22.11 6.96 22.09
CA LYS A 5 23.28 6.72 22.94
C LYS A 5 24.58 6.49 22.17
N THR A 6 24.50 5.84 21.03
CA THR A 6 25.66 5.53 20.18
C THR A 6 25.78 6.45 18.96
N GLY A 7 24.69 7.13 18.61
CA GLY A 7 24.59 7.89 17.37
C GLY A 7 24.49 7.03 16.12
N THR A 8 24.48 5.69 16.28
CA THR A 8 24.45 4.73 15.18
C THR A 8 23.17 4.90 14.35
N LEU A 9 23.32 4.96 13.04
CA LEU A 9 22.21 5.05 12.11
C LEU A 9 21.56 3.66 11.97
N LEU A 10 20.33 3.51 12.44
CA LEU A 10 19.55 2.27 12.30
C LEU A 10 18.84 2.20 10.97
N LEU A 11 18.10 3.25 10.60
CA LEU A 11 17.41 3.39 9.31
C LEU A 11 17.45 4.86 8.87
N ASP A 12 17.67 5.10 7.59
CA ASP A 12 17.54 6.42 6.96
C ASP A 12 16.31 6.49 6.05
N ALA A 13 16.02 7.67 5.54
CA ALA A 13 14.89 7.89 4.65
C ALA A 13 15.09 7.18 3.31
N GLU A 14 16.31 7.17 2.79
CA GLU A 14 16.64 6.53 1.53
C GLU A 14 16.40 5.01 1.58
N TYR A 15 16.83 4.36 2.67
CA TYR A 15 16.56 2.93 2.87
C TYR A 15 15.06 2.63 2.90
N ILE A 16 14.29 3.45 3.64
CA ILE A 16 12.84 3.28 3.75
C ILE A 16 12.17 3.45 2.38
N ASP A 17 12.54 4.49 1.63
CA ASP A 17 12.01 4.74 0.30
C ASP A 17 12.32 3.62 -0.68
N ASN A 18 13.57 3.14 -0.70
CA ASN A 18 13.99 2.04 -1.56
C ASN A 18 13.24 0.75 -1.17
N TYR A 19 13.18 0.43 0.11
CA TYR A 19 12.42 -0.72 0.60
C TYR A 19 10.95 -0.65 0.18
N CYS A 20 10.30 0.50 0.34
CA CYS A 20 8.91 0.68 -0.06
C CYS A 20 8.66 0.54 -1.57
N ARG A 21 9.64 0.89 -2.41
CA ARG A 21 9.58 0.69 -3.86
C ARG A 21 9.81 -0.76 -4.25
N GLU A 22 10.82 -1.40 -3.71
CA GLU A 22 11.15 -2.81 -3.99
C GLU A 22 10.04 -3.75 -3.56
N GLN A 23 9.46 -3.51 -2.39
CA GLN A 23 8.33 -4.29 -1.87
C GLN A 23 6.98 -3.76 -2.39
N SER A 24 6.88 -3.53 -3.70
CA SER A 24 5.68 -2.96 -4.34
C SER A 24 4.42 -3.83 -4.17
N THR A 25 4.59 -5.13 -3.94
CA THR A 25 3.51 -6.10 -3.77
C THR A 25 2.93 -6.13 -2.35
N LEU A 26 3.68 -5.66 -1.35
CA LEU A 26 3.19 -5.59 0.01
C LEU A 26 2.20 -4.43 0.20
N SER A 27 1.17 -4.65 1.03
CA SER A 27 0.30 -3.58 1.48
C SER A 27 1.06 -2.59 2.38
N MET A 28 0.47 -1.43 2.61
CA MET A 28 1.04 -0.45 3.53
C MET A 28 1.19 -1.03 4.95
N GLU A 29 0.19 -1.74 5.45
CA GLU A 29 0.25 -2.41 6.76
C GLU A 29 1.37 -3.46 6.82
N GLY A 30 1.53 -4.25 5.75
CA GLY A 30 2.63 -5.21 5.62
C GLY A 30 4.01 -4.55 5.65
N LYS A 31 4.18 -3.44 4.91
CA LYS A 31 5.45 -2.67 4.93
C LYS A 31 5.75 -2.10 6.32
N MET A 32 4.75 -1.58 7.04
CA MET A 32 4.92 -1.09 8.40
C MET A 32 5.39 -2.19 9.36
N CYS A 33 4.79 -3.39 9.29
CA CYS A 33 5.22 -4.54 10.09
C CYS A 33 6.66 -4.92 9.80
N MET A 34 7.00 -5.10 8.53
CA MET A 34 8.36 -5.49 8.12
C MET A 34 9.42 -4.45 8.48
N LEU A 35 9.12 -3.17 8.32
CA LEU A 35 10.04 -2.10 8.71
C LEU A 35 10.26 -2.07 10.23
N ASN A 36 9.23 -2.36 11.04
CA ASN A 36 9.40 -2.51 12.49
C ASN A 36 10.30 -3.69 12.84
N GLU A 37 10.15 -4.83 12.17
CA GLU A 37 11.01 -6.01 12.37
C GLU A 37 12.46 -5.73 11.99
N ILE A 38 12.70 -5.12 10.83
CA ILE A 38 14.04 -4.73 10.37
C ILE A 38 14.70 -3.76 11.38
N LEU A 39 13.93 -2.77 11.83
CA LEU A 39 14.41 -1.79 12.79
C LEU A 39 14.77 -2.45 14.12
N LEU A 40 13.93 -3.36 14.59
CA LEU A 40 14.15 -4.09 15.83
C LEU A 40 15.38 -5.00 15.75
N ALA A 41 15.56 -5.71 14.63
CA ALA A 41 16.73 -6.55 14.40
C ALA A 41 18.04 -5.73 14.39
N LYS A 42 18.06 -4.59 13.70
CA LYS A 42 19.22 -3.68 13.70
C LYS A 42 19.51 -3.13 15.10
N PHE A 43 18.46 -2.77 15.84
CA PHE A 43 18.60 -2.33 17.23
C PHE A 43 19.19 -3.44 18.13
N GLU A 44 18.67 -4.67 18.04
CA GLU A 44 19.14 -5.79 18.84
C GLU A 44 20.58 -6.16 18.54
N ASN A 45 21.01 -6.10 17.29
CA ASN A 45 22.39 -6.31 16.88
C ASN A 45 23.32 -5.25 17.48
N GLU A 46 22.95 -3.97 17.42
CA GLU A 46 23.72 -2.87 17.96
C GLU A 46 23.88 -2.96 19.49
N VAL A 47 22.77 -3.25 20.19
CA VAL A 47 22.74 -3.33 21.66
C VAL A 47 23.42 -4.60 22.19
N SER A 48 23.59 -5.62 21.36
CA SER A 48 24.31 -6.87 21.71
C SER A 48 25.81 -6.75 21.43
N GLY A 49 26.25 -5.69 20.73
CA GLY A 49 27.65 -5.39 20.49
C GLY A 49 28.41 -5.10 21.81
N LYS A 50 29.73 -5.38 21.80
CA LYS A 50 30.57 -5.28 23.01
C LYS A 50 31.00 -3.85 23.37
N GLU A 51 30.73 -2.86 22.52
CA GLU A 51 31.27 -1.50 22.69
C GLU A 51 30.47 -0.61 23.65
N VAL A 52 29.17 -0.84 23.79
CA VAL A 52 28.31 -0.04 24.67
C VAL A 52 27.38 -0.92 25.52
N THR A 53 27.48 -0.76 26.84
CA THR A 53 26.65 -1.47 27.78
C THR A 53 25.32 -0.72 27.99
N PHE A 54 24.22 -1.34 27.66
CA PHE A 54 22.87 -0.84 27.95
C PHE A 54 22.32 -1.50 29.21
N PRO A 55 21.88 -0.75 30.22
CA PRO A 55 21.14 -1.32 31.34
C PRO A 55 19.89 -2.06 30.86
N ALA A 56 19.57 -3.19 31.50
CA ALA A 56 18.45 -4.02 31.09
C ALA A 56 17.11 -3.27 31.01
N ARG A 57 16.89 -2.31 31.92
CA ARG A 57 15.68 -1.46 31.93
C ARG A 57 15.63 -0.53 30.71
N GLU A 58 16.76 0.08 30.35
CA GLU A 58 16.87 0.96 29.19
C GLU A 58 16.69 0.18 27.89
N LYS A 59 17.35 -0.98 27.76
CA LYS A 59 17.19 -1.90 26.63
C LYS A 59 15.73 -2.27 26.42
N LYS A 60 15.00 -2.62 27.50
CA LYS A 60 13.58 -2.95 27.42
C LYS A 60 12.70 -1.77 26.99
N ALA A 61 13.00 -0.57 27.45
CA ALA A 61 12.27 0.64 27.10
C ALA A 61 12.46 0.99 25.60
N LEU A 62 13.73 0.94 25.12
CA LEU A 62 14.05 1.18 23.72
C LEU A 62 13.45 0.10 22.80
N LYS A 63 13.49 -1.17 23.20
CA LYS A 63 12.85 -2.25 22.45
C LYS A 63 11.37 -1.97 22.23
N ARG A 64 10.62 -1.63 23.29
CA ARG A 64 9.20 -1.26 23.18
C ARG A 64 8.93 -0.05 22.29
N LYS A 65 9.84 0.95 22.29
CA LYS A 65 9.76 2.12 21.41
C LYS A 65 9.92 1.72 19.96
N TYR A 66 10.83 0.81 19.66
CA TYR A 66 11.15 0.42 18.27
C TYR A 66 10.25 -0.66 17.71
N GLU A 67 9.64 -1.53 18.55
CA GLU A 67 8.66 -2.54 18.11
C GLU A 67 7.49 -1.98 17.31
N LYS A 68 7.14 -0.71 17.55
CA LYS A 68 5.99 -0.04 16.92
C LYS A 68 6.34 1.36 16.40
N TYR A 69 7.58 1.54 15.98
CA TYR A 69 8.06 2.85 15.56
C TYR A 69 7.29 3.40 14.34
N PHE A 70 6.98 2.52 13.38
CA PHE A 70 6.18 2.82 12.19
C PHE A 70 4.67 2.61 12.44
N GLY A 71 4.24 2.44 13.68
CA GLY A 71 2.87 2.11 14.06
C GLY A 71 2.70 0.65 14.41
N ASP A 72 1.46 0.27 14.77
CA ASP A 72 1.11 -1.10 15.17
C ASP A 72 0.81 -2.05 13.99
N GLY A 73 1.18 -1.66 12.77
CA GLY A 73 0.91 -2.41 11.55
C GLY A 73 -0.55 -2.37 11.11
N LYS A 74 -1.36 -1.50 11.71
CA LYS A 74 -2.77 -1.32 11.36
C LYS A 74 -3.07 0.14 11.07
N TRP A 75 -3.43 0.41 9.83
CA TRP A 75 -3.96 1.73 9.48
C TRP A 75 -5.42 1.83 9.90
N ARG A 76 -5.77 2.86 10.65
CA ARG A 76 -7.09 3.03 11.28
C ARG A 76 -7.95 4.08 10.58
N GLY A 77 -7.47 4.65 9.49
CA GLY A 77 -8.24 5.60 8.69
C GLY A 77 -9.39 4.93 7.94
N SER A 78 -10.27 5.76 7.41
CA SER A 78 -11.33 5.36 6.48
C SER A 78 -10.79 5.42 5.05
N ILE A 79 -10.95 4.33 4.31
CA ILE A 79 -10.57 4.28 2.89
C ILE A 79 -11.47 5.20 2.07
N PHE A 80 -12.74 5.31 2.45
CA PHE A 80 -13.69 6.22 1.82
C PHE A 80 -13.26 7.68 2.00
N ASP A 81 -12.94 8.09 3.23
CA ASP A 81 -12.49 9.45 3.50
C ASP A 81 -11.18 9.77 2.77
N LEU A 82 -10.24 8.81 2.72
CA LEU A 82 -9.01 8.97 1.97
C LEU A 82 -9.26 9.16 0.47
N TYR A 83 -10.20 8.40 -0.09
CA TYR A 83 -10.57 8.49 -1.49
C TYR A 83 -11.23 9.84 -1.80
N LEU A 84 -12.21 10.25 -0.98
CA LEU A 84 -12.88 11.54 -1.14
C LEU A 84 -11.90 12.71 -1.04
N GLN A 85 -11.02 12.71 -0.04
CA GLN A 85 -9.97 13.73 0.09
C GLN A 85 -9.04 13.77 -1.13
N PHE A 86 -8.72 12.62 -1.69
CA PHE A 86 -7.92 12.56 -2.92
C PHE A 86 -8.65 13.22 -4.10
N LEU A 87 -9.95 12.93 -4.31
CA LEU A 87 -10.75 13.53 -5.37
C LEU A 87 -10.88 15.05 -5.18
N GLU A 88 -11.18 15.51 -3.97
CA GLU A 88 -11.23 16.93 -3.63
C GLU A 88 -9.91 17.65 -3.99
N GLN A 89 -8.77 17.07 -3.61
CA GLN A 89 -7.45 17.61 -3.96
C GLN A 89 -7.18 17.62 -5.49
N GLN A 90 -7.72 16.66 -6.25
CA GLN A 90 -7.59 16.70 -7.70
C GLN A 90 -8.47 17.80 -8.31
N ALA A 91 -9.70 17.99 -7.80
CA ALA A 91 -10.58 19.06 -8.21
C ALA A 91 -9.97 20.45 -7.92
N GLU A 92 -9.40 20.66 -6.73
CA GLU A 92 -8.68 21.87 -6.37
C GLU A 92 -7.49 22.19 -7.30
N LYS A 93 -6.84 21.15 -7.84
CA LYS A 93 -5.77 21.27 -8.85
C LYS A 93 -6.30 21.54 -10.27
N GLY A 94 -7.61 21.73 -10.41
CA GLY A 94 -8.25 22.02 -11.70
C GLY A 94 -8.46 20.81 -12.60
N LYS A 95 -8.38 19.60 -12.05
CA LYS A 95 -8.73 18.39 -12.82
C LYS A 95 -10.24 18.21 -12.87
N ALA A 96 -10.75 17.77 -14.02
CA ALA A 96 -12.16 17.42 -14.18
C ALA A 96 -12.45 16.07 -13.50
N VAL A 97 -12.69 16.12 -12.19
CA VAL A 97 -13.11 14.97 -11.39
C VAL A 97 -14.40 15.29 -10.67
N GLU A 98 -15.31 14.33 -10.63
CA GLU A 98 -16.55 14.42 -9.85
C GLU A 98 -16.30 13.84 -8.47
N VAL A 99 -16.72 14.57 -7.43
CA VAL A 99 -16.65 14.07 -6.05
C VAL A 99 -18.02 13.47 -5.71
N PRO A 100 -18.12 12.16 -5.40
CA PRO A 100 -19.39 11.52 -5.10
C PRO A 100 -20.02 12.08 -3.83
N GLU A 101 -21.29 12.47 -3.88
CA GLU A 101 -22.01 13.00 -2.70
C GLU A 101 -22.79 11.90 -1.95
N ASN A 102 -23.51 11.02 -2.67
CA ASN A 102 -24.44 10.07 -2.06
C ASN A 102 -24.25 8.62 -2.49
N SER A 103 -23.54 8.37 -3.58
CA SER A 103 -23.32 7.02 -4.11
C SER A 103 -22.01 6.94 -4.87
N PHE A 104 -21.37 5.80 -4.80
CA PHE A 104 -20.16 5.50 -5.57
C PHE A 104 -20.57 4.75 -6.84
N ASP A 105 -20.00 5.11 -7.96
CA ASP A 105 -20.14 4.39 -9.21
C ASP A 105 -19.18 3.19 -9.29
N VAL A 106 -19.19 2.46 -10.40
CA VAL A 106 -18.33 1.28 -10.60
C VAL A 106 -16.84 1.63 -10.60
N TYR A 107 -16.49 2.82 -11.06
CA TYR A 107 -15.10 3.27 -11.11
C TYR A 107 -14.58 3.69 -9.75
N ASP A 108 -15.42 4.35 -8.96
CA ASP A 108 -15.15 4.66 -7.55
C ASP A 108 -14.95 3.38 -6.76
N LEU A 109 -15.85 2.39 -6.94
CA LEU A 109 -15.75 1.10 -6.26
C LEU A 109 -14.47 0.34 -6.64
N ALA A 110 -14.06 0.40 -7.91
CA ALA A 110 -12.78 -0.15 -8.35
C ALA A 110 -11.60 0.56 -7.66
N ALA A 111 -11.61 1.89 -7.60
CA ALA A 111 -10.58 2.65 -6.92
C ALA A 111 -10.52 2.35 -5.41
N LEU A 112 -11.67 2.26 -4.76
CA LEU A 112 -11.78 1.87 -3.35
C LEU A 112 -11.25 0.47 -3.09
N ALA A 113 -11.57 -0.51 -3.95
CA ALA A 113 -11.03 -1.87 -3.87
C ALA A 113 -9.50 -1.88 -4.02
N TYR A 114 -8.96 -1.10 -4.95
CA TYR A 114 -7.51 -0.93 -5.11
C TYR A 114 -6.87 -0.36 -3.85
N LEU A 115 -7.42 0.72 -3.30
CA LEU A 115 -6.92 1.32 -2.06
C LEU A 115 -6.97 0.34 -0.89
N TYR A 116 -8.07 -0.41 -0.76
CA TYR A 116 -8.20 -1.45 0.27
C TYR A 116 -7.06 -2.46 0.20
N LYS A 117 -6.84 -3.04 -0.99
CA LYS A 117 -5.76 -4.00 -1.20
C LYS A 117 -4.38 -3.40 -0.97
N ARG A 118 -4.14 -2.17 -1.41
CA ARG A 118 -2.86 -1.47 -1.24
C ARG A 118 -2.54 -1.14 0.21
N ILE A 119 -3.55 -0.92 1.03
CA ILE A 119 -3.39 -0.50 2.43
C ILE A 119 -3.46 -1.69 3.38
N LYS A 120 -4.48 -2.54 3.23
CA LYS A 120 -4.87 -3.55 4.22
C LYS A 120 -4.42 -4.97 3.90
N GLU A 121 -4.46 -5.37 2.65
CA GLU A 121 -4.26 -6.76 2.27
C GLU A 121 -3.06 -6.98 1.36
N ASN A 122 -2.25 -7.96 1.72
CA ASN A 122 -1.11 -8.40 0.91
C ASN A 122 -1.44 -9.59 0.01
N ASP A 123 -2.41 -10.41 0.41
CA ASP A 123 -2.65 -11.68 -0.25
C ASP A 123 -3.36 -11.50 -1.58
N PRO A 124 -2.81 -12.06 -2.68
CA PRO A 124 -3.53 -12.15 -3.94
C PRO A 124 -4.73 -13.08 -3.79
N VAL A 125 -5.76 -12.87 -4.61
CA VAL A 125 -6.84 -13.85 -4.76
C VAL A 125 -6.27 -15.09 -5.44
N ARG A 126 -6.21 -16.21 -4.73
CA ARG A 126 -5.58 -17.46 -5.21
C ARG A 126 -6.56 -18.45 -5.81
N GLU A 127 -7.84 -18.16 -5.72
CA GLU A 127 -8.93 -19.05 -6.17
C GLU A 127 -9.12 -19.05 -7.70
N ALA A 128 -8.54 -18.06 -8.38
CA ALA A 128 -8.60 -17.93 -9.83
C ALA A 128 -7.23 -18.23 -10.46
N SER A 129 -7.18 -19.12 -11.42
CA SER A 129 -6.01 -19.39 -12.26
C SER A 129 -6.11 -18.74 -13.64
N HIS A 130 -7.32 -18.47 -14.09
CA HIS A 130 -7.62 -17.85 -15.37
C HIS A 130 -8.82 -16.92 -15.25
N VAL A 131 -8.74 -15.76 -15.85
CA VAL A 131 -9.79 -14.74 -15.86
C VAL A 131 -10.24 -14.49 -17.29
N VAL A 132 -11.54 -14.56 -17.51
CA VAL A 132 -12.15 -14.21 -18.78
C VAL A 132 -12.90 -12.89 -18.59
N ILE A 133 -12.57 -11.90 -19.39
CA ILE A 133 -13.26 -10.60 -19.42
C ILE A 133 -13.94 -10.52 -20.78
N ASP A 134 -15.26 -10.46 -20.75
CA ASP A 134 -16.09 -10.20 -21.93
C ASP A 134 -16.56 -8.74 -21.89
N GLU A 135 -16.93 -8.19 -23.05
CA GLU A 135 -17.31 -6.78 -23.22
C GLU A 135 -16.24 -5.81 -22.64
N ALA A 136 -15.00 -6.13 -22.88
CA ALA A 136 -13.86 -5.43 -22.29
C ALA A 136 -13.84 -3.90 -22.56
N GLN A 137 -14.51 -3.43 -23.61
CA GLN A 137 -14.66 -2.02 -23.93
C GLN A 137 -15.46 -1.23 -22.88
N ASP A 138 -16.25 -1.91 -22.05
CA ASP A 138 -17.06 -1.28 -21.02
C ASP A 138 -16.28 -1.08 -19.69
N PHE A 139 -15.07 -1.64 -19.61
CA PHE A 139 -14.22 -1.51 -18.43
C PHE A 139 -13.23 -0.36 -18.58
N GLY A 140 -13.20 0.53 -17.58
CA GLY A 140 -12.18 1.57 -17.48
C GLY A 140 -10.81 1.03 -17.04
N MET A 141 -9.77 1.77 -17.35
CA MET A 141 -8.38 1.42 -17.00
C MET A 141 -8.21 1.06 -15.51
N MET A 142 -8.95 1.72 -14.62
CA MET A 142 -8.87 1.45 -13.17
C MET A 142 -9.31 0.03 -12.82
N ALA A 143 -10.37 -0.49 -13.48
CA ALA A 143 -10.83 -1.86 -13.26
C ALA A 143 -9.74 -2.89 -13.63
N TYR A 144 -9.04 -2.68 -14.76
CA TYR A 144 -7.91 -3.53 -15.15
C TYR A 144 -6.75 -3.46 -14.16
N GLN A 145 -6.42 -2.28 -13.65
CA GLN A 145 -5.39 -2.11 -12.62
C GLN A 145 -5.73 -2.87 -11.33
N VAL A 146 -6.98 -2.81 -10.91
CA VAL A 146 -7.46 -3.54 -9.72
C VAL A 146 -7.38 -5.05 -9.95
N LEU A 147 -7.89 -5.54 -11.08
CA LEU A 147 -7.84 -6.96 -11.42
C LEU A 147 -6.40 -7.46 -11.47
N HIS A 148 -5.52 -6.77 -12.18
CA HIS A 148 -4.10 -7.13 -12.26
C HIS A 148 -3.41 -7.14 -10.90
N TYR A 149 -3.73 -6.17 -10.03
CA TYR A 149 -3.15 -6.11 -8.70
C TYR A 149 -3.67 -7.21 -7.77
N CYS A 150 -4.96 -7.56 -7.86
CA CYS A 150 -5.58 -8.58 -7.02
C CYS A 150 -5.30 -10.02 -7.49
N LEU A 151 -5.16 -10.23 -8.81
CA LEU A 151 -5.08 -11.53 -9.47
C LEU A 151 -3.72 -11.69 -10.17
N ARG A 152 -2.63 -11.56 -9.43
CA ARG A 152 -1.26 -11.46 -9.99
C ARG A 152 -0.78 -12.70 -10.74
N ASP A 153 -1.23 -13.87 -10.30
CA ASP A 153 -0.75 -15.16 -10.81
C ASP A 153 -1.74 -15.79 -11.81
N CYS A 154 -2.67 -14.99 -12.35
CA CYS A 154 -3.69 -15.44 -13.29
C CYS A 154 -3.28 -15.14 -14.73
N THR A 155 -3.72 -16.01 -15.65
CA THR A 155 -3.77 -15.71 -17.08
C THR A 155 -5.08 -15.01 -17.44
N TYR A 156 -5.08 -14.25 -18.53
CA TYR A 156 -6.25 -13.47 -18.94
C TYR A 156 -6.64 -13.78 -20.36
N THR A 157 -7.95 -13.91 -20.61
CA THR A 157 -8.57 -13.81 -21.94
C THR A 157 -9.46 -12.58 -21.92
N ILE A 158 -9.17 -11.62 -22.81
CA ILE A 158 -9.88 -10.35 -22.88
C ILE A 158 -10.55 -10.28 -24.25
N MET A 159 -11.87 -10.15 -24.25
CA MET A 159 -12.72 -10.06 -25.45
C MET A 159 -13.51 -8.76 -25.38
N GLY A 160 -13.65 -8.09 -26.51
CA GLY A 160 -14.44 -6.86 -26.61
C GLY A 160 -14.47 -6.32 -28.04
N ASP A 161 -15.46 -5.51 -28.29
CA ASP A 161 -15.66 -4.83 -29.59
C ASP A 161 -15.51 -3.32 -29.40
N THR A 162 -14.43 -2.76 -29.91
CA THR A 162 -14.16 -1.33 -29.81
C THR A 162 -15.18 -0.45 -30.51
N SER A 163 -15.97 -1.02 -31.46
CA SER A 163 -17.03 -0.30 -32.16
C SER A 163 -18.30 -0.15 -31.32
N GLN A 164 -18.44 -0.91 -30.24
CA GLN A 164 -19.60 -0.89 -29.32
C GLN A 164 -19.32 -0.12 -28.03
N ASN A 165 -18.17 0.54 -27.91
CA ASN A 165 -17.81 1.30 -26.72
C ASN A 165 -18.76 2.48 -26.49
N ILE A 166 -19.52 2.44 -25.39
CA ILE A 166 -20.48 3.47 -24.99
C ILE A 166 -19.91 4.46 -23.95
N HIS A 167 -18.86 4.06 -23.24
CA HIS A 167 -18.36 4.81 -22.07
C HIS A 167 -17.06 5.57 -22.33
N PHE A 168 -16.26 5.13 -23.31
CA PHE A 168 -14.95 5.74 -23.58
C PHE A 168 -14.82 6.13 -25.05
N PRO A 169 -14.58 7.41 -25.36
CA PRO A 169 -14.29 7.79 -26.74
C PRO A 169 -13.02 7.05 -27.21
N THR A 170 -13.17 6.28 -28.27
CA THR A 170 -12.01 5.73 -28.99
C THR A 170 -11.27 6.90 -29.62
N ALA A 171 -10.01 7.09 -29.22
CA ALA A 171 -9.12 8.09 -29.83
C ALA A 171 -8.77 7.72 -31.27
#